data_36f6e86f135f416e7855274fe05f2e73
#
_entry.id   36f6e86f135f416e7855274fe05f2e73
#
_cell.length_a   1.000
_cell.length_b   1.000
_cell.length_c   1.000
_cell.angle_alpha   90.00
_cell.angle_beta   90.00
_cell.angle_gamma   90.00
#
_symmetry.space_group_name_H-M   'P 1'
#
loop_
_entity.id
_entity.type
_entity.pdbx_description
1 polymer ?
#
loop_
_entity_poly.entity_id
_entity_poly.type
_entity_poly.pdbx_seq_one_letter_code
_entity_poly.pdbx_strand_id
1 'polypeptide(L)'
;MATINEVIARVKRVKPNAIEDKDQARWLLTLDGRVYEEVIKADLPGNVPAKVWPDDANKPLLADSPYDIIYDLYLTAMICFALGEFNDYNNIAEQFEQNFQSFRAWWRRGHTPKQTAWIQGV
;
A
#
# COMPACT_ATOMS: atom_id res chain seq x y z
N MET A 1 -5.46 4.79 -11.14
CA MET A 1 -5.35 3.82 -10.04
C MET A 1 -4.09 3.00 -10.20
N ALA A 2 -3.39 2.73 -9.11
CA ALA A 2 -2.15 1.98 -9.19
C ALA A 2 -2.41 0.50 -9.35
N THR A 3 -1.61 -0.15 -10.20
CA THR A 3 -1.58 -1.60 -10.33
C THR A 3 -0.19 -2.11 -9.96
N ILE A 4 -0.07 -3.43 -9.74
CA ILE A 4 1.24 -4.02 -9.44
C ILE A 4 2.25 -3.68 -10.53
N ASN A 5 1.87 -3.85 -11.79
CA ASN A 5 2.78 -3.56 -12.91
C ASN A 5 3.21 -2.10 -12.96
N GLU A 6 2.28 -1.18 -12.72
CA GLU A 6 2.60 0.25 -12.73
C GLU A 6 3.56 0.62 -11.62
N VAL A 7 3.35 0.09 -10.42
CA VAL A 7 4.22 0.38 -9.28
C VAL A 7 5.62 -0.16 -9.53
N ILE A 8 5.75 -1.39 -10.01
CA ILE A 8 7.05 -1.98 -10.31
C ILE A 8 7.78 -1.14 -11.36
N ALA A 9 7.07 -0.71 -12.41
CA ALA A 9 7.67 0.10 -13.47
C ALA A 9 8.12 1.47 -12.96
N ARG A 10 7.31 2.13 -12.13
CA ARG A 10 7.68 3.44 -11.58
C ARG A 10 8.90 3.35 -10.67
N VAL A 11 8.92 2.37 -9.79
CA VAL A 11 10.03 2.21 -8.85
C VAL A 11 11.31 1.84 -9.58
N LYS A 12 11.22 0.98 -10.58
CA LYS A 12 12.39 0.59 -11.37
C LYS A 12 13.04 1.78 -12.08
N ARG A 13 12.26 2.77 -12.50
CA ARG A 13 12.82 3.97 -13.12
C ARG A 13 13.59 4.84 -12.13
N VAL A 14 13.14 4.90 -10.90
CA VAL A 14 13.78 5.72 -9.85
C VAL A 14 14.92 4.98 -9.19
N LYS A 15 14.75 3.68 -8.98
CA LYS A 15 15.76 2.82 -8.35
C LYS A 15 15.92 1.55 -9.17
N PRO A 16 16.77 1.59 -10.21
CA PRO A 16 17.04 0.39 -11.02
C PRO A 16 17.60 -0.74 -10.15
N ASN A 17 17.10 -1.95 -10.39
CA ASN A 17 17.50 -3.12 -9.63
C ASN A 17 17.31 -4.38 -10.46
N ALA A 18 17.93 -5.48 -10.02
CA ALA A 18 17.85 -6.76 -10.69
C ALA A 18 16.93 -7.76 -9.98
N ILE A 19 16.12 -7.29 -9.02
CA ILE A 19 15.19 -8.13 -8.29
C ILE A 19 14.05 -8.55 -9.21
N GLU A 20 13.70 -9.83 -9.20
CA GLU A 20 12.66 -10.36 -10.06
C GLU A 20 11.29 -9.74 -9.76
N ASP A 21 10.50 -9.54 -10.81
CA ASP A 21 9.17 -8.94 -10.68
C ASP A 21 8.26 -9.75 -9.75
N LYS A 22 8.39 -11.08 -9.75
CA LYS A 22 7.57 -11.92 -8.86
C LYS A 22 7.83 -11.63 -7.38
N ASP A 23 9.05 -11.33 -7.01
CA ASP A 23 9.40 -11.01 -5.62
C ASP A 23 8.86 -9.62 -5.26
N GLN A 24 9.00 -8.67 -6.18
CA GLN A 24 8.44 -7.32 -5.98
C GLN A 24 6.92 -7.37 -5.90
N ALA A 25 6.28 -8.17 -6.75
CA ALA A 25 4.84 -8.36 -6.71
C ALA A 25 4.39 -8.96 -5.38
N ARG A 26 5.15 -9.91 -4.83
CA ARG A 26 4.82 -10.51 -3.54
C ARG A 26 4.85 -9.48 -2.41
N TRP A 27 5.83 -8.60 -2.41
CA TRP A 27 5.89 -7.52 -1.43
C TRP A 27 4.69 -6.58 -1.54
N LEU A 28 4.31 -6.21 -2.77
CA LEU A 28 3.15 -5.35 -2.99
C LEU A 28 1.85 -6.03 -2.57
N LEU A 29 1.72 -7.33 -2.82
CA LEU A 29 0.54 -8.07 -2.39
C LEU A 29 0.47 -8.18 -0.87
N THR A 30 1.61 -8.31 -0.20
CA THR A 30 1.67 -8.29 1.26
C THR A 30 1.16 -6.96 1.80
N LEU A 31 1.58 -5.85 1.21
CA LEU A 31 1.09 -4.54 1.62
C LEU A 31 -0.40 -4.38 1.33
N ASP A 32 -0.85 -4.84 0.17
CA ASP A 32 -2.27 -4.73 -0.18
C ASP A 32 -3.13 -5.53 0.81
N GLY A 33 -2.65 -6.69 1.24
CA GLY A 33 -3.29 -7.45 2.31
C GLY A 33 -3.33 -6.70 3.63
N ARG A 34 -2.26 -5.99 3.97
CA ARG A 34 -2.21 -5.15 5.16
C ARG A 34 -3.19 -3.99 5.07
N VAL A 35 -3.30 -3.36 3.90
CA VAL A 35 -4.28 -2.30 3.66
C VAL A 35 -5.69 -2.82 3.94
N TYR A 36 -6.02 -3.99 3.42
CA TYR A 36 -7.32 -4.59 3.67
C TYR A 36 -7.54 -4.86 5.16
N GLU A 37 -6.62 -5.57 5.79
CA GLU A 37 -6.81 -6.02 7.18
C GLU A 37 -6.83 -4.87 8.19
N GLU A 38 -6.00 -3.84 7.98
CA GLU A 38 -5.85 -2.78 8.96
C GLU A 38 -6.72 -1.56 8.70
N VAL A 39 -7.20 -1.38 7.47
CA VAL A 39 -7.89 -0.13 7.10
C VAL A 39 -9.29 -0.40 6.57
N ILE A 40 -9.44 -1.29 5.60
CA ILE A 40 -10.68 -1.41 4.81
C ILE A 40 -11.68 -2.39 5.41
N LYS A 41 -11.20 -3.46 6.03
CA LYS A 41 -12.03 -4.60 6.45
C LYS A 41 -13.19 -4.21 7.36
N ALA A 42 -13.00 -3.22 8.21
CA ALA A 42 -14.05 -2.77 9.12
C ALA A 42 -15.28 -2.25 8.40
N ASP A 43 -15.09 -1.67 7.21
CA ASP A 43 -16.18 -1.08 6.43
C ASP A 43 -16.66 -1.98 5.29
N LEU A 44 -15.80 -2.88 4.81
CA LEU A 44 -16.11 -3.80 3.73
C LEU A 44 -15.78 -5.23 4.18
N PRO A 45 -16.50 -5.77 5.17
CA PRO A 45 -16.18 -7.08 5.69
C PRO A 45 -16.47 -8.17 4.67
N GLY A 46 -15.56 -9.08 4.55
CA GLY A 46 -15.87 -10.40 4.05
C GLY A 46 -15.63 -10.71 2.60
N ASN A 47 -15.55 -9.77 1.66
CA ASN A 47 -15.58 -10.17 0.26
C ASN A 47 -14.63 -9.45 -0.69
N VAL A 48 -13.46 -9.03 -0.21
CA VAL A 48 -12.43 -8.55 -1.12
C VAL A 48 -11.46 -9.71 -1.38
N PRO A 49 -11.51 -10.33 -2.56
CA PRO A 49 -10.64 -11.47 -2.85
C PRO A 49 -9.18 -11.03 -2.91
N ALA A 50 -8.31 -11.87 -2.37
CA ALA A 50 -6.88 -11.65 -2.47
C ALA A 50 -6.44 -11.71 -3.93
N LYS A 51 -5.54 -10.79 -4.30
CA LYS A 51 -4.97 -10.79 -5.65
C LYS A 51 -3.87 -11.83 -5.77
N VAL A 52 -3.66 -12.33 -6.97
CA VAL A 52 -2.60 -13.29 -7.27
C VAL A 52 -1.74 -12.77 -8.42
N TRP A 53 -0.46 -13.07 -8.37
CA TRP A 53 0.49 -12.75 -9.43
C TRP A 53 0.68 -13.99 -10.31
N PRO A 54 0.77 -13.87 -11.63
CA PRO A 54 0.69 -12.63 -12.42
C PRO A 54 -0.73 -12.27 -12.89
N ASP A 55 -1.74 -13.05 -12.58
CA ASP A 55 -3.08 -12.91 -13.14
C ASP A 55 -3.69 -11.54 -12.84
N ASP A 56 -3.47 -11.02 -11.65
CA ASP A 56 -4.06 -9.75 -11.21
C ASP A 56 -3.10 -8.56 -11.32
N ALA A 57 -2.02 -8.70 -12.09
CA ALA A 57 -0.97 -7.68 -12.19
C ALA A 57 -1.47 -6.32 -12.69
N ASN A 58 -2.55 -6.30 -13.46
CA ASN A 58 -3.12 -5.08 -14.01
C ASN A 58 -4.42 -4.66 -13.32
N LYS A 59 -4.80 -5.32 -12.23
CA LYS A 59 -5.96 -4.91 -11.44
C LYS A 59 -5.57 -3.85 -10.43
N PRO A 60 -6.47 -2.90 -10.13
CA PRO A 60 -6.16 -1.85 -9.17
C PRO A 60 -5.87 -2.38 -7.78
N LEU A 61 -4.86 -1.80 -7.14
CA LEU A 61 -4.58 -2.02 -5.73
C LEU A 61 -5.60 -1.26 -4.88
N LEU A 62 -5.73 -1.63 -3.60
CA LEU A 62 -6.83 -1.15 -2.77
C LEU A 62 -6.72 0.32 -2.37
N ALA A 63 -5.52 0.82 -2.10
CA ALA A 63 -5.34 2.22 -1.78
C ALA A 63 -5.26 3.03 -3.08
N ASP A 64 -6.12 4.03 -3.20
CA ASP A 64 -6.25 4.82 -4.41
C ASP A 64 -5.51 6.16 -4.28
N SER A 65 -5.39 6.86 -5.41
CA SER A 65 -4.77 8.18 -5.42
C SER A 65 -5.51 9.14 -4.49
N PRO A 66 -4.83 10.00 -3.74
CA PRO A 66 -3.38 10.26 -3.74
C PRO A 66 -2.57 9.35 -2.81
N TYR A 67 -3.18 8.35 -2.20
CA TYR A 67 -2.53 7.51 -1.18
C TYR A 67 -1.84 6.29 -1.75
N ASP A 68 -1.93 6.06 -3.05
CA ASP A 68 -1.25 4.95 -3.72
C ASP A 68 0.29 5.05 -3.69
N ILE A 69 0.81 6.20 -3.30
CA ILE A 69 2.24 6.38 -3.07
C ILE A 69 2.79 5.41 -2.01
N ILE A 70 1.94 4.89 -1.13
CA ILE A 70 2.40 3.92 -0.12
C ILE A 70 3.00 2.67 -0.76
N TYR A 71 2.49 2.27 -1.92
CA TYR A 71 3.04 1.11 -2.63
C TYR A 71 4.45 1.39 -3.16
N ASP A 72 4.65 2.58 -3.72
CA ASP A 72 5.97 2.98 -4.23
C ASP A 72 7.00 3.06 -3.10
N LEU A 73 6.62 3.65 -1.98
CA LEU A 73 7.50 3.78 -0.82
C LEU A 73 7.83 2.43 -0.20
N TYR A 74 6.82 1.58 -0.04
CA TYR A 74 7.03 0.26 0.53
C TYR A 74 7.94 -0.59 -0.36
N LEU A 75 7.68 -0.60 -1.67
CA LEU A 75 8.50 -1.38 -2.59
C LEU A 75 9.95 -0.88 -2.61
N THR A 76 10.14 0.45 -2.63
CA THR A 76 11.48 1.03 -2.59
C THR A 76 12.20 0.64 -1.30
N ALA A 77 11.51 0.69 -0.15
CA ALA A 77 12.08 0.28 1.12
C ALA A 77 12.51 -1.18 1.10
N MET A 78 11.68 -2.07 0.56
CA MET A 78 11.98 -3.50 0.50
C MET A 78 13.17 -3.77 -0.43
N ILE A 79 13.28 -3.04 -1.53
CA ILE A 79 14.43 -3.15 -2.42
C ILE A 79 15.71 -2.70 -1.70
N CYS A 80 15.65 -1.58 -0.99
CA CYS A 80 16.79 -1.10 -0.21
C CYS A 80 17.22 -2.12 0.83
N PHE A 81 16.27 -2.71 1.53
CA PHE A 81 16.56 -3.76 2.52
C PHE A 81 17.25 -4.96 1.86
N ALA A 82 16.71 -5.42 0.74
CA ALA A 82 17.24 -6.58 0.02
C ALA A 82 18.66 -6.33 -0.51
N LEU A 83 19.00 -5.08 -0.84
CA LEU A 83 20.31 -4.69 -1.34
C LEU A 83 21.30 -4.31 -0.22
N GLY A 84 20.88 -4.36 1.03
CA GLY A 84 21.73 -4.00 2.17
C GLY A 84 21.89 -2.50 2.38
N GLU A 85 21.07 -1.67 1.76
CA GLU A 85 21.13 -0.21 1.87
C GLU A 85 20.27 0.24 3.06
N PHE A 86 20.73 -0.05 4.27
CA PHE A 86 19.89 0.08 5.46
C PHE A 86 19.61 1.52 5.87
N ASN A 87 20.53 2.46 5.60
CA ASN A 87 20.23 3.87 5.88
C ASN A 87 19.10 4.39 5.01
N ASP A 88 19.12 4.05 3.72
CA ASP A 88 18.06 4.43 2.80
C ASP A 88 16.77 3.72 3.16
N TYR A 89 16.84 2.43 3.54
CA TYR A 89 15.68 1.69 4.01
C TYR A 89 15.01 2.40 5.20
N ASN A 90 15.78 2.81 6.20
CA ASN A 90 15.24 3.44 7.38
C ASN A 90 14.51 4.75 7.04
N ASN A 91 15.10 5.57 6.17
CA ASN A 91 14.52 6.84 5.76
C ASN A 91 13.22 6.64 4.99
N ILE A 92 13.21 5.69 4.05
CA ILE A 92 12.03 5.45 3.21
C ILE A 92 10.94 4.74 4.00
N ALA A 93 11.31 3.82 4.88
CA ALA A 93 10.34 3.15 5.76
C ALA A 93 9.62 4.15 6.65
N GLU A 94 10.32 5.18 7.14
CA GLU A 94 9.69 6.23 7.93
C GLU A 94 8.69 7.03 7.09
N GLN A 95 9.07 7.40 5.86
CA GLN A 95 8.15 8.08 4.94
C GLN A 95 6.94 7.21 4.62
N PHE A 96 7.15 5.91 4.42
CA PHE A 96 6.05 4.98 4.21
C PHE A 96 5.09 4.99 5.40
N GLU A 97 5.60 4.88 6.61
CA GLU A 97 4.72 4.84 7.80
C GLU A 97 3.92 6.13 7.96
N GLN A 98 4.53 7.29 7.71
CA GLN A 98 3.82 8.56 7.75
C GLN A 98 2.69 8.61 6.72
N ASN A 99 2.95 8.18 5.51
CA ASN A 99 1.94 8.16 4.45
C ASN A 99 0.85 7.12 4.71
N PHE A 100 1.23 5.98 5.25
CA PHE A 100 0.26 4.95 5.62
C PHE A 100 -0.69 5.44 6.72
N GLN A 101 -0.18 6.13 7.73
CA GLN A 101 -1.01 6.70 8.79
C GLN A 101 -1.94 7.79 8.24
N SER A 102 -1.45 8.60 7.29
CA SER A 102 -2.29 9.61 6.63
C SER A 102 -3.43 8.95 5.86
N PHE A 103 -3.15 7.84 5.17
CA PHE A 103 -4.17 7.08 4.46
C PHE A 103 -5.22 6.52 5.43
N ARG A 104 -4.78 5.93 6.54
CA ARG A 104 -5.71 5.40 7.55
C ARG A 104 -6.60 6.49 8.12
N ALA A 105 -6.03 7.65 8.44
CA ALA A 105 -6.79 8.77 8.98
C ALA A 105 -7.81 9.28 7.96
N TRP A 106 -7.41 9.39 6.70
CA TRP A 106 -8.31 9.81 5.63
C TRP A 106 -9.46 8.82 5.45
N TRP A 107 -9.15 7.51 5.43
CA TRP A 107 -10.17 6.48 5.30
C TRP A 107 -11.18 6.56 6.42
N ARG A 108 -10.70 6.68 7.67
CA ARG A 108 -11.58 6.78 8.83
C ARG A 108 -12.52 7.99 8.76
N ARG A 109 -12.02 9.13 8.30
CA ARG A 109 -12.86 10.33 8.17
C ARG A 109 -13.98 10.14 7.17
N GLY A 110 -13.71 9.47 6.07
CA GLY A 110 -14.71 9.20 5.04
C GLY A 110 -15.65 8.05 5.36
N HIS A 111 -15.27 7.18 6.30
CA HIS A 111 -16.02 5.96 6.61
C HIS A 111 -16.37 5.86 8.09
N THR A 112 -16.54 7.00 8.76
CA THR A 112 -16.92 7.05 10.17
C THR A 112 -18.31 6.44 10.36
N PRO A 113 -18.50 5.56 11.35
CA PRO A 113 -19.83 5.02 11.64
C PRO A 113 -20.82 6.11 11.99
N LYS A 114 -22.09 5.92 11.63
CA LYS A 114 -23.14 6.92 11.83
C LYS A 114 -23.34 7.29 13.30
N GLN A 115 -23.20 6.34 14.21
CA GLN A 115 -23.34 6.62 15.63
C GLN A 115 -22.30 7.62 16.12
N THR A 116 -21.14 7.69 15.48
CA THR A 116 -20.15 8.70 15.83
C THR A 116 -20.63 10.09 15.46
N ALA A 117 -21.34 10.20 14.35
CA ALA A 117 -21.90 11.48 13.92
C ALA A 117 -22.91 12.02 14.93
N TRP A 118 -23.79 11.17 15.48
CA TRP A 118 -24.75 11.67 16.44
C TRP A 118 -24.11 11.99 17.80
N ILE A 119 -23.03 11.31 18.17
CA ILE A 119 -22.24 11.71 19.35
C ILE A 119 -21.71 13.12 19.17
N GLN A 120 -21.25 13.43 18.00
CA GLN A 120 -20.76 14.77 17.67
C GLN A 120 -21.88 15.80 17.64
N GLY A 121 -23.09 15.37 17.35
CA GLY A 121 -24.25 16.24 17.33
C GLY A 121 -24.80 16.59 18.69
N VAL A 122 -24.31 15.94 19.70
CA VAL A 122 -24.70 16.23 21.08
C VAL A 122 -23.89 17.40 21.65
#